data_4cbcbe62d3ca39a24025f2cb3d43ca58
#
_entry.id   4cbcbe62d3ca39a24025f2cb3d43ca58
#
_cell.length_a   1.000
_cell.length_b   1.000
_cell.length_c   1.000
_cell.angle_alpha   90.00
_cell.angle_beta   90.00
_cell.angle_gamma   90.00
#
_symmetry.space_group_name_H-M   'P 1'
#
loop_
_entity.id
_entity.type
_entity.pdbx_description
1 polymer ?
#
loop_
_entity_poly.entity_id
_entity_poly.type
_entity_poly.pdbx_seq_one_letter_code
_entity_poly.pdbx_strand_id
1 'polypeptide(L)'
;MDILCRCINAALFLSHDLRRDVRVYLVLKGEPDPPKLIRFDGNEVRYLSPDERSAASLIKKALEKNAQDFWTESMPGVSIRRGNFSNLLRELNKKIIYLREDGEDIRGKRFEEPLFVLGDHLGLTDEEEKLIEGCEHKIVSVGPLSLHADHCIVILHNEMDRKEKASLHSINHIIL
;
A
#
# COMPACT_ATOMS: atom_id res chain seq x y z
N MET A 1 -7.45 12.22 3.70
CA MET A 1 -7.54 11.87 2.27
C MET A 1 -6.24 12.21 1.53
N ASP A 2 -5.68 13.38 1.72
CA ASP A 2 -4.50 13.88 0.98
C ASP A 2 -3.27 12.96 1.10
N ILE A 3 -2.97 12.48 2.32
CA ILE A 3 -1.84 11.56 2.50
C ILE A 3 -2.01 10.26 1.70
N LEU A 4 -3.22 9.70 1.62
CA LEU A 4 -3.48 8.49 0.84
C LEU A 4 -3.27 8.74 -0.67
N CYS A 5 -3.71 9.89 -1.18
CA CYS A 5 -3.48 10.26 -2.58
C CYS A 5 -1.99 10.41 -2.90
N ARG A 6 -1.23 11.06 -2.01
CA ARG A 6 0.23 11.17 -2.14
C ARG A 6 0.91 9.81 -2.07
N CYS A 7 0.47 8.92 -1.18
CA CYS A 7 1.00 7.56 -1.08
C CYS A 7 0.74 6.74 -2.36
N ILE A 8 -0.45 6.84 -2.96
CA ILE A 8 -0.75 6.20 -4.24
C ILE A 8 0.21 6.72 -5.32
N ASN A 9 0.39 8.04 -5.39
CA ASN A 9 1.30 8.64 -6.36
C ASN A 9 2.75 8.19 -6.12
N ALA A 10 3.23 8.23 -4.88
CA ALA A 10 4.58 7.78 -4.51
C ALA A 10 4.81 6.31 -4.81
N ALA A 11 3.77 5.48 -4.66
CA ALA A 11 3.84 4.04 -4.90
C ALA A 11 3.83 3.66 -6.39
N LEU A 12 3.09 4.41 -7.20
CA LEU A 12 2.82 3.98 -8.58
C LEU A 12 3.57 4.78 -9.64
N PHE A 13 3.92 6.06 -9.42
CA PHE A 13 4.52 6.87 -10.48
C PHE A 13 6.03 6.75 -10.56
N LEU A 14 6.50 6.63 -11.80
CA LEU A 14 7.84 6.90 -12.27
C LEU A 14 7.82 8.19 -13.11
N SER A 15 8.99 8.70 -13.52
CA SER A 15 9.07 9.95 -14.30
C SER A 15 8.23 9.92 -15.59
N HIS A 16 8.16 8.78 -16.27
CA HIS A 16 7.50 8.64 -17.58
C HIS A 16 6.60 7.41 -17.68
N ASP A 17 6.38 6.66 -16.59
CA ASP A 17 5.57 5.45 -16.56
C ASP A 17 5.00 5.21 -15.16
N LEU A 18 4.26 4.13 -15.02
CA LEU A 18 3.78 3.59 -13.74
C LEU A 18 4.57 2.33 -13.38
N ARG A 19 4.75 2.09 -12.08
CA ARG A 19 5.25 0.81 -11.55
C ARG A 19 4.21 -0.27 -11.81
N ARG A 20 4.47 -1.12 -12.79
CA ARG A 20 3.57 -2.19 -13.21
C ARG A 20 3.59 -3.40 -12.28
N ASP A 21 4.59 -3.48 -11.44
CA ASP A 21 4.88 -4.51 -10.45
C ASP A 21 4.41 -4.14 -9.02
N VAL A 22 3.58 -3.10 -8.87
CA VAL A 22 3.12 -2.63 -7.56
C VAL A 22 1.60 -2.68 -7.45
N ARG A 23 1.11 -3.18 -6.30
CA ARG A 23 -0.28 -3.06 -5.86
C ARG A 23 -0.38 -2.28 -4.57
N VAL A 24 -1.27 -1.31 -4.54
CA VAL A 24 -1.56 -0.50 -3.35
C VAL A 24 -2.93 -0.86 -2.82
N TYR A 25 -3.02 -1.07 -1.51
CA TYR A 25 -4.27 -1.34 -0.81
C TYR A 25 -4.53 -0.25 0.21
N LEU A 26 -5.72 0.31 0.21
CA LEU A 26 -6.19 1.24 1.21
C LEU A 26 -7.16 0.54 2.14
N VAL A 27 -6.95 0.66 3.44
CA VAL A 27 -7.86 0.17 4.48
C VAL A 27 -8.64 1.36 5.02
N LEU A 28 -9.89 1.50 4.61
CA LEU A 28 -10.74 2.64 4.96
C LEU A 28 -11.71 2.26 6.08
N LYS A 29 -11.61 2.99 7.19
CA LYS A 29 -12.42 2.78 8.41
C LYS A 29 -13.47 3.86 8.65
N GLY A 30 -13.47 4.91 7.81
CA GLY A 30 -14.40 6.04 7.92
C GLY A 30 -15.81 5.75 7.38
N GLU A 31 -16.78 6.50 7.89
CA GLU A 31 -18.16 6.50 7.40
C GLU A 31 -18.28 6.89 5.90
N PRO A 32 -19.38 6.53 5.22
CA PRO A 32 -20.44 5.61 5.65
C PRO A 32 -20.08 4.13 5.37
N ASP A 33 -20.65 3.22 6.17
CA ASP A 33 -20.59 1.76 5.95
C ASP A 33 -19.16 1.20 5.87
N PRO A 34 -18.29 1.43 6.90
CA PRO A 34 -16.97 0.83 7.02
C PRO A 34 -17.05 -0.64 7.49
N PRO A 35 -15.97 -1.43 7.39
CA PRO A 35 -14.71 -1.09 6.72
C PRO A 35 -14.70 -1.48 5.24
N LYS A 36 -13.95 -0.74 4.44
CA LYS A 36 -13.78 -0.99 3.01
C LYS A 36 -12.30 -1.08 2.63
N LEU A 37 -12.03 -1.89 1.64
CA LEU A 37 -10.72 -2.03 1.02
C LEU A 37 -10.78 -1.52 -0.41
N ILE A 38 -9.82 -0.69 -0.80
CA ILE A 38 -9.62 -0.28 -2.20
C ILE A 38 -8.26 -0.78 -2.65
N ARG A 39 -8.20 -1.36 -3.84
CA ARG A 39 -6.97 -1.83 -4.47
C ARG A 39 -6.70 -1.04 -5.74
N PHE A 40 -5.47 -0.56 -5.87
CA PHE A 40 -4.90 -0.04 -7.10
C PHE A 40 -3.88 -1.05 -7.63
N ASP A 41 -4.07 -1.52 -8.84
CA ASP A 41 -3.14 -2.43 -9.54
C ASP A 41 -2.33 -1.63 -10.55
N GLY A 42 -1.05 -1.46 -10.34
CA GLY A 42 -0.16 -0.68 -11.21
C GLY A 42 -0.08 -1.23 -12.63
N ASN A 43 -0.29 -2.54 -12.81
CA ASN A 43 -0.29 -3.14 -14.14
C ASN A 43 -1.53 -2.76 -14.97
N GLU A 44 -2.66 -2.57 -14.31
CA GLU A 44 -3.97 -2.40 -14.97
C GLU A 44 -4.50 -0.98 -14.87
N VAL A 45 -4.04 -0.18 -13.89
CA VAL A 45 -4.59 1.15 -13.61
C VAL A 45 -4.49 2.07 -14.81
N ARG A 46 -5.63 2.72 -15.11
CA ARG A 46 -5.76 3.76 -16.13
C ARG A 46 -6.39 5.01 -15.54
N TYR A 47 -6.25 6.12 -16.24
CA TYR A 47 -6.81 7.41 -15.85
C TYR A 47 -6.26 7.97 -14.52
N LEU A 48 -5.12 7.44 -14.06
CA LEU A 48 -4.37 7.98 -12.94
C LEU A 48 -3.32 8.95 -13.48
N SER A 49 -3.33 10.19 -12.99
CA SER A 49 -2.34 11.24 -13.28
C SER A 49 -1.52 11.54 -12.02
N PRO A 50 -0.29 12.08 -12.14
CA PRO A 50 0.59 12.31 -11.01
C PRO A 50 0.17 13.54 -10.18
N ASP A 51 -1.12 13.64 -9.87
CA ASP A 51 -1.70 14.67 -9.03
C ASP A 51 -2.69 14.06 -8.04
N GLU A 52 -2.88 14.72 -6.91
CA GLU A 52 -3.75 14.25 -5.84
C GLU A 52 -5.22 14.19 -6.24
N ARG A 53 -5.67 15.08 -7.14
CA ARG A 53 -7.08 15.16 -7.59
C ARG A 53 -7.45 13.91 -8.39
N SER A 54 -6.53 13.43 -9.22
CA SER A 54 -6.73 12.20 -10.00
C SER A 54 -6.90 11.00 -9.07
N ALA A 55 -5.99 10.79 -8.12
CA ALA A 55 -6.09 9.72 -7.14
C ALA A 55 -7.38 9.85 -6.30
N ALA A 56 -7.69 11.04 -5.80
CA ALA A 56 -8.91 11.29 -5.04
C ALA A 56 -10.19 11.00 -5.85
N SER A 57 -10.20 11.34 -7.14
CA SER A 57 -11.33 11.05 -8.04
C SER A 57 -11.55 9.54 -8.21
N LEU A 58 -10.47 8.76 -8.35
CA LEU A 58 -10.56 7.30 -8.45
C LEU A 58 -11.03 6.65 -7.15
N ILE A 59 -10.54 7.13 -5.99
CA ILE A 59 -11.02 6.69 -4.67
C ILE A 59 -12.53 7.01 -4.53
N LYS A 60 -12.94 8.23 -4.87
CA LYS A 60 -14.35 8.64 -4.81
C LYS A 60 -15.23 7.73 -5.66
N LYS A 61 -14.85 7.50 -6.91
CA LYS A 61 -15.59 6.60 -7.82
C LYS A 61 -15.67 5.16 -7.29
N ALA A 62 -14.60 4.69 -6.63
CA ALA A 62 -14.63 3.39 -5.98
C ALA A 62 -15.65 3.38 -4.83
N LEU A 63 -15.66 4.40 -3.99
CA LEU A 63 -16.59 4.52 -2.85
C LEU A 63 -18.07 4.71 -3.28
N GLU A 64 -18.34 5.22 -4.47
CA GLU A 64 -19.68 5.31 -5.05
C GLU A 64 -20.25 3.94 -5.47
N LYS A 65 -19.38 2.91 -5.61
CA LYS A 65 -19.85 1.54 -5.87
C LYS A 65 -20.37 0.89 -4.60
N ASN A 66 -21.40 0.08 -4.74
CA ASN A 66 -21.86 -0.78 -3.65
C ASN A 66 -20.82 -1.87 -3.41
N ALA A 67 -20.01 -1.74 -2.35
CA ALA A 67 -18.96 -2.69 -2.01
C ALA A 67 -19.58 -4.04 -1.61
N GLN A 68 -19.08 -5.11 -2.24
CA GLN A 68 -19.46 -6.50 -1.97
C GLN A 68 -18.37 -7.19 -1.13
N ASP A 69 -18.59 -8.42 -0.73
CA ASP A 69 -17.60 -9.24 0.01
C ASP A 69 -16.47 -9.76 -0.90
N PHE A 70 -16.53 -9.47 -2.18
CA PHE A 70 -15.53 -9.79 -3.20
C PHE A 70 -15.08 -8.52 -3.93
N TRP A 71 -13.91 -8.57 -4.57
CA TRP A 71 -13.38 -7.45 -5.33
C TRP A 71 -14.26 -7.12 -6.53
N THR A 72 -14.77 -5.88 -6.57
CA THR A 72 -15.55 -5.33 -7.67
C THR A 72 -14.77 -4.20 -8.31
N GLU A 73 -14.54 -4.27 -9.60
CA GLU A 73 -13.86 -3.21 -10.34
C GLU A 73 -14.75 -1.96 -10.44
N SER A 74 -14.19 -0.82 -10.08
CA SER A 74 -14.84 0.49 -10.23
C SER A 74 -14.37 1.23 -11.48
N MET A 75 -13.08 1.17 -11.74
CA MET A 75 -12.38 1.70 -12.90
C MET A 75 -11.24 0.73 -13.25
N PRO A 76 -10.73 0.72 -14.51
CA PRO A 76 -9.63 -0.17 -14.88
C PRO A 76 -8.47 -0.10 -13.89
N GLY A 77 -8.14 -1.23 -13.27
CA GLY A 77 -7.10 -1.36 -12.25
C GLY A 77 -7.43 -0.77 -10.87
N VAL A 78 -8.69 -0.34 -10.64
CA VAL A 78 -9.15 0.11 -9.32
C VAL A 78 -10.36 -0.71 -8.90
N SER A 79 -10.24 -1.41 -7.78
CA SER A 79 -11.29 -2.30 -7.26
C SER A 79 -11.61 -1.97 -5.81
N ILE A 80 -12.85 -2.24 -5.41
CA ILE A 80 -13.34 -2.07 -4.05
C ILE A 80 -14.00 -3.36 -3.54
N ARG A 81 -13.91 -3.61 -2.24
CA ARG A 81 -14.70 -4.63 -1.54
C ARG A 81 -14.94 -4.24 -0.08
N ARG A 82 -15.90 -4.91 0.58
CA ARG A 82 -16.01 -4.92 2.04
C ARG A 82 -14.86 -5.73 2.64
N GLY A 83 -14.37 -5.29 3.76
CA GLY A 83 -13.33 -5.99 4.49
C GLY A 83 -12.45 -5.05 5.29
N ASN A 84 -11.78 -5.61 6.27
CA ASN A 84 -10.87 -4.92 7.17
C ASN A 84 -9.42 -5.37 6.96
N PHE A 85 -8.52 -4.82 7.74
CA PHE A 85 -7.09 -5.14 7.72
C PHE A 85 -6.83 -6.64 7.90
N SER A 86 -7.50 -7.30 8.86
CA SER A 86 -7.37 -8.75 9.09
C SER A 86 -7.80 -9.59 7.88
N ASN A 87 -8.90 -9.19 7.21
CA ASN A 87 -9.34 -9.88 5.99
C ASN A 87 -8.27 -9.80 4.89
N LEU A 88 -7.68 -8.60 4.73
CA LEU A 88 -6.65 -8.36 3.72
C LEU A 88 -5.36 -9.15 3.99
N LEU A 89 -4.88 -9.15 5.23
CA LEU A 89 -3.69 -9.93 5.61
C LEU A 89 -3.87 -11.42 5.34
N ARG A 90 -5.05 -11.98 5.69
CA ARG A 90 -5.36 -13.40 5.41
C ARG A 90 -5.44 -13.72 3.93
N GLU A 91 -6.00 -12.81 3.12
CA GLU A 91 -6.09 -12.99 1.68
C GLU A 91 -4.73 -12.97 1.01
N LEU A 92 -3.89 -12.01 1.36
CA LEU A 92 -2.57 -11.86 0.77
C LEU A 92 -1.59 -12.94 1.24
N ASN A 93 -1.71 -13.39 2.48
CA ASN A 93 -0.92 -14.46 3.09
C ASN A 93 0.58 -14.36 2.78
N LYS A 94 1.15 -13.17 2.94
CA LYS A 94 2.54 -12.85 2.65
C LYS A 94 3.29 -12.47 3.91
N LYS A 95 4.62 -12.56 3.88
CA LYS A 95 5.48 -12.02 4.92
C LYS A 95 5.34 -10.51 5.01
N ILE A 96 4.99 -10.03 6.20
CA ILE A 96 4.76 -8.61 6.46
C ILE A 96 6.09 -7.91 6.73
N ILE A 97 6.30 -6.79 6.06
CA ILE A 97 7.37 -5.85 6.34
C ILE A 97 6.73 -4.56 6.86
N TYR A 98 6.70 -4.43 8.18
CA TYR A 98 6.09 -3.27 8.83
C TYR A 98 7.12 -2.14 8.94
N LEU A 99 6.81 -1.00 8.31
CA LEU A 99 7.67 0.18 8.37
C LEU A 99 7.41 0.96 9.65
N ARG A 100 8.45 1.06 10.48
CA ARG A 100 8.43 1.80 11.74
C ARG A 100 9.83 2.36 12.04
N GLU A 101 9.91 3.49 12.74
CA GLU A 101 11.15 4.23 12.98
C GLU A 101 12.19 3.44 13.79
N ASP A 102 11.73 2.63 14.72
CA ASP A 102 12.55 1.80 15.60
C ASP A 102 12.92 0.43 15.01
N GLY A 103 12.55 0.20 13.75
CA GLY A 103 12.86 -1.04 13.02
C GLY A 103 14.32 -1.15 12.60
N GLU A 104 14.69 -2.32 12.10
CA GLU A 104 16.01 -2.54 11.51
C GLU A 104 16.18 -1.75 10.21
N ASP A 105 17.38 -1.19 9.98
CA ASP A 105 17.68 -0.45 8.75
C ASP A 105 17.38 -1.28 7.49
N ILE A 106 16.58 -0.73 6.58
CA ILE A 106 16.18 -1.38 5.32
C ILE A 106 17.34 -1.59 4.36
N ARG A 107 18.41 -0.80 4.49
CA ARG A 107 19.59 -0.90 3.65
C ARG A 107 20.25 -2.27 3.81
N GLY A 108 20.60 -2.90 2.69
CA GLY A 108 21.17 -4.25 2.72
C GLY A 108 20.18 -5.40 2.95
N LYS A 109 18.92 -5.13 3.28
CA LYS A 109 17.87 -6.16 3.38
C LYS A 109 17.36 -6.53 2.00
N ARG A 110 17.10 -7.82 1.78
CA ARG A 110 16.40 -8.33 0.60
C ARG A 110 15.07 -8.90 1.04
N PHE A 111 14.05 -8.67 0.23
CA PHE A 111 12.71 -9.17 0.46
C PHE A 111 12.23 -9.90 -0.79
N GLU A 112 11.66 -11.07 -0.59
CA GLU A 112 11.01 -11.86 -1.65
C GLU A 112 9.51 -11.66 -1.52
N GLU A 113 8.87 -11.14 -2.54
CA GLU A 113 7.43 -10.84 -2.60
C GLU A 113 6.87 -10.13 -1.34
N PRO A 114 7.44 -9.01 -0.93
CA PRO A 114 7.11 -8.39 0.34
C PRO A 114 5.69 -7.83 0.35
N LEU A 115 5.08 -7.83 1.54
CA LEU A 115 3.90 -7.08 1.88
C LEU A 115 4.30 -5.95 2.82
N PHE A 116 4.49 -4.75 2.27
CA PHE A 116 4.81 -3.58 3.07
C PHE A 116 3.56 -3.02 3.74
N VAL A 117 3.65 -2.75 5.03
CA VAL A 117 2.58 -2.11 5.81
C VAL A 117 3.10 -0.81 6.38
N LEU A 118 2.33 0.25 6.16
CA LEU A 118 2.60 1.59 6.69
C LEU A 118 1.35 2.10 7.40
N GLY A 119 1.53 2.72 8.57
CA GLY A 119 0.48 3.49 9.21
C GLY A 119 0.30 4.86 8.52
N ASP A 120 -0.87 5.45 8.70
CA ASP A 120 -1.07 6.86 8.37
C ASP A 120 -0.39 7.78 9.41
N HIS A 121 -0.78 9.06 9.45
CA HIS A 121 -0.24 10.02 10.43
C HIS A 121 -0.57 9.70 11.91
N LEU A 122 -1.48 8.75 12.15
CA LEU A 122 -1.83 8.24 13.49
C LEU A 122 -1.16 6.89 13.79
N GLY A 123 -0.47 6.29 12.81
CA GLY A 123 0.06 4.93 12.90
C GLY A 123 -1.01 3.86 12.77
N LEU A 124 -0.67 2.63 13.10
CA LEU A 124 -1.63 1.54 13.23
C LEU A 124 -2.24 1.57 14.62
N THR A 125 -3.46 1.05 14.75
CA THR A 125 -4.07 0.84 16.07
C THR A 125 -3.41 -0.34 16.79
N ASP A 126 -3.52 -0.38 18.13
CA ASP A 126 -3.01 -1.50 18.95
C ASP A 126 -3.56 -2.86 18.46
N GLU A 127 -4.80 -2.88 17.97
CA GLU A 127 -5.42 -4.09 17.42
C GLU A 127 -4.77 -4.54 16.12
N GLU A 128 -4.44 -3.59 15.26
CA GLU A 128 -3.75 -3.86 13.98
C GLU A 128 -2.29 -4.28 14.21
N GLU A 129 -1.60 -3.67 15.17
CA GLU A 129 -0.26 -4.11 15.55
C GLU A 129 -0.26 -5.54 16.08
N LYS A 130 -1.22 -5.91 16.95
CA LYS A 130 -1.39 -7.29 17.42
C LYS A 130 -1.68 -8.27 16.29
N LEU A 131 -2.41 -7.87 15.26
CA LEU A 131 -2.61 -8.71 14.07
C LEU A 131 -1.31 -8.96 13.32
N ILE A 132 -0.45 -7.95 13.20
CA ILE A 132 0.89 -8.09 12.59
C ILE A 132 1.76 -9.02 13.45
N GLU A 133 1.78 -8.84 14.77
CA GLU A 133 2.53 -9.69 15.71
C GLU A 133 2.13 -11.16 15.61
N GLY A 134 0.87 -11.45 15.29
CA GLY A 134 0.35 -12.81 15.05
C GLY A 134 0.74 -13.42 13.70
N CYS A 135 1.41 -12.67 12.81
CA CYS A 135 1.83 -13.10 11.48
C CYS A 135 3.36 -13.19 11.39
N GLU A 136 3.88 -13.84 10.34
CA GLU A 136 5.31 -13.73 10.02
C GLU A 136 5.61 -12.31 9.57
N HIS A 137 6.39 -11.58 10.37
CA HIS A 137 6.68 -10.17 10.10
C HIS A 137 8.13 -9.79 10.40
N LYS A 138 8.53 -8.64 9.86
CA LYS A 138 9.74 -7.90 10.23
C LYS A 138 9.41 -6.43 10.39
N ILE A 139 10.01 -5.78 11.36
CA ILE A 139 9.92 -4.32 11.53
C ILE A 139 11.19 -3.72 10.91
N VAL A 140 11.00 -2.80 9.96
CA VAL A 140 12.12 -2.14 9.27
C VAL A 140 11.95 -0.63 9.29
N SER A 141 13.08 0.07 9.28
CA SER A 141 13.15 1.52 9.22
C SER A 141 13.78 1.98 7.91
N VAL A 142 13.21 3.01 7.31
CA VAL A 142 13.79 3.69 6.14
C VAL A 142 14.79 4.78 6.51
N GLY A 143 14.94 5.08 7.80
CA GLY A 143 15.87 6.08 8.32
C GLY A 143 15.57 6.43 9.77
N PRO A 144 16.43 7.23 10.41
CA PRO A 144 16.36 7.52 11.84
C PRO A 144 15.33 8.61 12.21
N LEU A 145 14.68 9.21 11.23
CA LEU A 145 13.70 10.28 11.44
C LEU A 145 12.31 9.83 11.01
N SER A 146 11.31 10.33 11.72
CA SER A 146 9.91 10.18 11.33
C SER A 146 9.63 10.92 10.04
N LEU A 147 9.16 10.21 9.02
CA LEU A 147 8.83 10.75 7.72
C LEU A 147 7.34 10.51 7.42
N HIS A 148 6.76 11.33 6.56
CA HIS A 148 5.43 11.04 6.02
C HIS A 148 5.45 9.73 5.22
N ALA A 149 4.33 9.01 5.24
CA ALA A 149 4.21 7.69 4.59
C ALA A 149 4.58 7.72 3.09
N ASP A 150 4.19 8.76 2.36
CA ASP A 150 4.54 8.95 0.95
C ASP A 150 6.07 9.07 0.74
N HIS A 151 6.80 9.74 1.62
CA HIS A 151 8.26 9.80 1.58
C HIS A 151 8.89 8.45 1.91
N CYS A 152 8.33 7.72 2.89
CA CYS A 152 8.78 6.37 3.21
C CYS A 152 8.65 5.44 1.99
N ILE A 153 7.55 5.52 1.23
CA ILE A 153 7.33 4.73 0.03
C ILE A 153 8.38 5.02 -1.04
N VAL A 154 8.74 6.30 -1.24
CA VAL A 154 9.78 6.67 -2.21
C VAL A 154 11.13 6.09 -1.84
N ILE A 155 11.53 6.18 -0.56
CA ILE A 155 12.79 5.61 -0.06
C ILE A 155 12.76 4.09 -0.18
N LEU A 156 11.66 3.46 0.21
CA LEU A 156 11.45 2.03 0.09
C LEU A 156 11.66 1.55 -1.35
N HIS A 157 10.99 2.18 -2.31
CA HIS A 157 11.14 1.86 -3.72
C HIS A 157 12.57 2.04 -4.21
N ASN A 158 13.24 3.14 -3.82
CA ASN A 158 14.62 3.36 -4.19
C ASN A 158 15.55 2.24 -3.68
N GLU A 159 15.34 1.77 -2.45
CA GLU A 159 16.12 0.65 -1.89
C GLU A 159 15.80 -0.69 -2.59
N MET A 160 14.53 -0.92 -2.95
CA MET A 160 14.13 -2.09 -3.72
C MET A 160 14.74 -2.08 -5.12
N ASP A 161 14.61 -0.98 -5.86
CA ASP A 161 15.14 -0.81 -7.22
C ASP A 161 16.65 -1.05 -7.28
N ARG A 162 17.41 -0.61 -6.26
CA ARG A 162 18.86 -0.84 -6.17
C ARG A 162 19.22 -2.33 -6.05
N LYS A 163 18.32 -3.13 -5.51
CA LYS A 163 18.54 -4.55 -5.21
C LYS A 163 18.01 -5.46 -6.31
N GLU A 164 16.99 -5.02 -7.05
CA GLU A 164 16.29 -5.81 -8.07
C GLU A 164 17.03 -5.94 -9.40
N LYS A 165 18.17 -5.31 -9.60
CA LYS A 165 19.02 -5.57 -10.79
C LYS A 165 19.39 -7.04 -11.00
N ALA A 166 18.91 -7.94 -10.13
CA ALA A 166 19.24 -9.39 -10.12
C ALA A 166 18.04 -10.34 -10.22
N SER A 167 16.78 -9.91 -10.16
CA SER A 167 15.64 -10.83 -10.31
C SER A 167 14.40 -10.16 -10.91
N LEU A 168 13.95 -10.69 -12.03
CA LEU A 168 12.76 -10.27 -12.76
C LEU A 168 11.49 -10.84 -12.10
N HIS A 169 10.46 -9.98 -11.88
CA HIS A 169 9.04 -10.31 -11.73
C HIS A 169 8.53 -10.74 -10.34
N SER A 170 8.71 -9.92 -9.32
CA SER A 170 7.85 -10.02 -8.13
C SER A 170 6.89 -8.82 -8.04
N ILE A 171 5.63 -9.07 -7.67
CA ILE A 171 4.67 -7.99 -7.42
C ILE A 171 4.84 -7.53 -5.97
N ASN A 172 5.17 -6.25 -5.79
CA ASN A 172 5.27 -5.61 -4.50
C ASN A 172 3.88 -5.15 -4.02
N HIS A 173 3.52 -5.46 -2.79
CA HIS A 173 2.25 -5.10 -2.19
C HIS A 173 2.47 -4.06 -1.10
N ILE A 174 1.66 -2.99 -1.10
CA ILE A 174 1.70 -1.92 -0.10
C ILE A 174 0.30 -1.76 0.50
N ILE A 175 0.20 -1.77 1.82
CA ILE A 175 -1.04 -1.48 2.58
C ILE A 175 -0.88 -0.13 3.29
N LEU A 176 -1.90 0.70 3.19
CA LEU A 176 -2.04 2.02 3.79
C LEU A 176 -3.33 2.13 4.61
#